data_601a753bc7559e6a769bfbd4239dac94
#
_entry.id   601a753bc7559e6a769bfbd4239dac94
#
_cell.length_a   1.000
_cell.length_b   1.000
_cell.length_c   1.000
_cell.angle_alpha   90.00
_cell.angle_beta   90.00
_cell.angle_gamma   90.00
#
_symmetry.space_group_name_H-M   'P 1'
#
loop_
_entity.id
_entity.type
_entity.pdbx_description
1 polymer ?
#
loop_
_entity_poly.entity_id
_entity_poly.type
_entity_poly.pdbx_seq_one_letter_code
_entity_poly.pdbx_strand_id
1 'polypeptide(L)'
;MAKYVLECCVDSVESALAAAKGGADRLELCSALVIGGISPGLALFEQVSACCDLPVRVLLRPRFGDFLYTDYEFQILKREVALFREAGAEGVVIGCLDADGALHMEQMRELIAEAGDMKVTLHRAFDVCADPIETYRLAGELGIDTILTSGQKRECLMGMPLLKELCGMQKEAGMPRIMAGAGVTPDVIRQFCEQTDITSYHLSAKKVLDSGMLYRKEDVPMGLPVMDEYSIFMTDSSVVAEAKKVLLEHMADSLCSE
;
A
#
# COMPACT_ATOMS: atom_id res chain seq x y z
N MET A 1 -13.41 15.84 12.52
CA MET A 1 -12.58 14.74 13.03
C MET A 1 -11.84 14.09 11.90
N ALA A 2 -10.55 13.82 12.07
CA ALA A 2 -9.78 13.07 11.09
C ALA A 2 -10.32 11.64 11.03
N LYS A 3 -10.69 11.17 9.83
CA LYS A 3 -11.13 9.79 9.62
C LYS A 3 -9.91 8.89 9.53
N TYR A 4 -9.76 7.94 10.43
CA TYR A 4 -8.73 6.90 10.33
C TYR A 4 -9.00 5.99 9.13
N VAL A 5 -7.92 5.56 8.48
CA VAL A 5 -7.96 4.60 7.37
C VAL A 5 -7.02 3.44 7.68
N LEU A 6 -7.58 2.24 7.75
CA LEU A 6 -6.84 0.99 7.82
C LEU A 6 -6.91 0.31 6.45
N GLU A 7 -5.80 0.34 5.72
CA GLU A 7 -5.66 -0.31 4.43
C GLU A 7 -4.93 -1.64 4.58
N CYS A 8 -5.48 -2.70 3.97
CA CYS A 8 -4.82 -4.00 3.92
C CYS A 8 -4.31 -4.29 2.51
N CYS A 9 -3.00 -4.62 2.38
CA CYS A 9 -2.48 -5.17 1.13
C CYS A 9 -2.75 -6.67 1.06
N VAL A 10 -3.33 -7.07 -0.07
CA VAL A 10 -3.82 -8.43 -0.32
C VAL A 10 -3.47 -8.89 -1.73
N ASP A 11 -3.26 -10.19 -1.91
CA ASP A 11 -2.92 -10.81 -3.19
C ASP A 11 -3.80 -12.05 -3.52
N SER A 12 -4.91 -12.20 -2.81
CA SER A 12 -5.91 -13.25 -3.05
C SER A 12 -7.30 -12.81 -2.59
N VAL A 13 -8.33 -13.47 -3.10
CA VAL A 13 -9.73 -13.25 -2.69
C VAL A 13 -9.92 -13.59 -1.21
N GLU A 14 -9.31 -14.69 -0.75
CA GLU A 14 -9.38 -15.12 0.65
C GLU A 14 -8.77 -14.07 1.59
N SER A 15 -7.65 -13.46 1.21
CA SER A 15 -7.03 -12.36 1.96
C SER A 15 -7.91 -11.11 1.97
N ALA A 16 -8.56 -10.77 0.84
CA ALA A 16 -9.49 -9.65 0.75
C ALA A 16 -10.70 -9.84 1.69
N LEU A 17 -11.31 -11.04 1.68
CA LEU A 17 -12.41 -11.38 2.57
C LEU A 17 -11.99 -11.38 4.06
N ALA A 18 -10.78 -11.86 4.35
CA ALA A 18 -10.23 -11.83 5.72
C ALA A 18 -9.99 -10.39 6.19
N ALA A 19 -9.48 -9.50 5.33
CA ALA A 19 -9.30 -8.08 5.62
C ALA A 19 -10.65 -7.38 5.88
N ALA A 20 -11.65 -7.62 5.03
CA ALA A 20 -13.01 -7.08 5.20
C ALA A 20 -13.65 -7.57 6.52
N LYS A 21 -13.53 -8.87 6.82
CA LYS A 21 -14.01 -9.45 8.09
C LYS A 21 -13.33 -8.82 9.31
N GLY A 22 -12.06 -8.47 9.20
CA GLY A 22 -11.30 -7.78 10.25
C GLY A 22 -11.63 -6.29 10.39
N GLY A 23 -12.41 -5.71 9.48
CA GLY A 23 -12.84 -4.32 9.52
C GLY A 23 -11.86 -3.35 8.87
N ALA A 24 -11.08 -3.79 7.88
CA ALA A 24 -10.32 -2.89 7.03
C ALA A 24 -11.26 -1.87 6.35
N ASP A 25 -10.76 -0.67 6.07
CA ASP A 25 -11.53 0.38 5.40
C ASP A 25 -11.34 0.36 3.88
N ARG A 26 -10.22 -0.22 3.40
CA ARG A 26 -9.80 -0.26 2.00
C ARG A 26 -8.82 -1.42 1.77
N LEU A 27 -8.74 -1.87 0.54
CA LEU A 27 -7.73 -2.84 0.08
C LEU A 27 -6.71 -2.15 -0.83
N GLU A 28 -5.44 -2.55 -0.71
CA GLU A 28 -4.47 -2.45 -1.79
C GLU A 28 -4.33 -3.84 -2.41
N LEU A 29 -4.74 -3.99 -3.67
CA LEU A 29 -4.65 -5.26 -4.39
C LEU A 29 -3.35 -5.33 -5.18
N CYS A 30 -2.60 -6.40 -4.98
CA CYS A 30 -1.37 -6.69 -5.71
C CYS A 30 -1.31 -8.17 -6.12
N SER A 31 -0.22 -8.58 -6.71
CA SER A 31 0.21 -9.97 -6.83
C SER A 31 1.59 -10.13 -6.21
N ALA A 32 1.96 -11.36 -5.88
CA ALA A 32 3.31 -11.69 -5.40
C ALA A 32 3.77 -10.79 -4.22
N LEU A 33 2.94 -10.66 -3.18
CA LEU A 33 3.21 -9.83 -2.00
C LEU A 33 4.52 -10.21 -1.30
N VAL A 34 4.96 -11.46 -1.44
CA VAL A 34 6.22 -11.98 -0.88
C VAL A 34 7.47 -11.25 -1.40
N ILE A 35 7.43 -10.70 -2.61
CA ILE A 35 8.50 -9.88 -3.21
C ILE A 35 8.20 -8.38 -3.15
N GLY A 36 7.25 -7.95 -2.31
CA GLY A 36 6.86 -6.56 -2.14
C GLY A 36 5.73 -6.09 -3.05
N GLY A 37 5.07 -7.01 -3.74
CA GLY A 37 3.95 -6.73 -4.64
C GLY A 37 4.36 -6.29 -6.05
N ILE A 38 3.62 -6.77 -7.03
CA ILE A 38 3.61 -6.34 -8.44
C ILE A 38 2.17 -6.17 -8.89
N SER A 39 1.97 -5.64 -10.10
CA SER A 39 0.62 -5.47 -10.68
C SER A 39 -0.18 -6.79 -10.65
N PRO A 40 -1.43 -6.78 -10.18
CA PRO A 40 -2.29 -7.96 -10.21
C PRO A 40 -2.89 -8.16 -11.61
N GLY A 41 -3.27 -9.39 -11.92
CA GLY A 41 -4.08 -9.65 -13.10
C GLY A 41 -5.50 -9.08 -12.95
N LEU A 42 -6.09 -8.59 -14.05
CA LEU A 42 -7.46 -8.03 -14.06
C LEU A 42 -8.49 -9.03 -13.52
N ALA A 43 -8.35 -10.33 -13.82
CA ALA A 43 -9.24 -11.37 -13.33
C ALA A 43 -9.23 -11.48 -11.79
N LEU A 44 -8.09 -11.25 -11.13
CA LEU A 44 -8.04 -11.20 -9.66
C LEU A 44 -8.83 -9.99 -9.13
N PHE A 45 -8.67 -8.82 -9.76
CA PHE A 45 -9.43 -7.62 -9.39
C PHE A 45 -10.94 -7.85 -9.53
N GLU A 46 -11.38 -8.41 -10.65
CA GLU A 46 -12.80 -8.72 -10.91
C GLU A 46 -13.37 -9.68 -9.86
N GLN A 47 -12.63 -10.73 -9.49
CA GLN A 47 -13.07 -11.68 -8.46
C GLN A 47 -13.11 -11.03 -7.07
N VAL A 48 -12.13 -10.23 -6.71
CA VAL A 48 -12.14 -9.48 -5.43
C VAL A 48 -13.33 -8.53 -5.38
N SER A 49 -13.55 -7.74 -6.43
CA SER A 49 -14.65 -6.78 -6.51
C SER A 49 -16.03 -7.45 -6.51
N ALA A 50 -16.15 -8.67 -7.03
CA ALA A 50 -17.40 -9.45 -6.98
C ALA A 50 -17.71 -10.03 -5.58
N CYS A 51 -16.70 -10.21 -4.73
CA CYS A 51 -16.83 -10.87 -3.44
C CYS A 51 -16.68 -9.94 -2.22
N CYS A 52 -16.19 -8.71 -2.43
CA CYS A 52 -15.83 -7.79 -1.36
C CYS A 52 -16.25 -6.36 -1.72
N ASP A 53 -17.03 -5.72 -0.86
CA ASP A 53 -17.56 -4.35 -1.06
C ASP A 53 -16.57 -3.25 -0.66
N LEU A 54 -15.37 -3.59 -0.20
CA LEU A 54 -14.38 -2.58 0.17
C LEU A 54 -13.81 -1.87 -1.06
N PRO A 55 -13.54 -0.56 -0.97
CA PRO A 55 -12.81 0.15 -2.01
C PRO A 55 -11.46 -0.51 -2.29
N VAL A 56 -11.12 -0.66 -3.57
CA VAL A 56 -9.86 -1.32 -3.98
C VAL A 56 -8.98 -0.31 -4.72
N ARG A 57 -7.78 -0.08 -4.18
CA ARG A 57 -6.66 0.55 -4.89
C ARG A 57 -5.75 -0.54 -5.44
N VAL A 58 -5.30 -0.38 -6.67
CA VAL A 58 -4.52 -1.42 -7.35
C VAL A 58 -3.06 -0.99 -7.43
N LEU A 59 -2.17 -1.82 -6.88
CA LEU A 59 -0.73 -1.63 -7.05
C LEU A 59 -0.34 -1.87 -8.51
N LEU A 60 0.27 -0.88 -9.14
CA LEU A 60 0.81 -1.00 -10.48
C LEU A 60 2.33 -0.89 -10.43
N ARG A 61 2.98 -2.04 -10.59
CA ARG A 61 4.43 -2.22 -10.58
C ARG A 61 4.78 -3.38 -11.50
N PRO A 62 5.42 -3.13 -12.65
CA PRO A 62 5.58 -4.15 -13.69
C PRO A 62 6.57 -5.25 -13.31
N ARG A 63 7.47 -4.99 -12.38
CA ARG A 63 8.48 -5.94 -11.87
C ARG A 63 8.91 -5.61 -10.44
N PHE A 64 9.57 -6.53 -9.78
CA PHE A 64 10.32 -6.24 -8.55
C PHE A 64 11.61 -5.45 -8.84
N GLY A 65 12.27 -4.95 -7.81
CA GLY A 65 13.50 -4.15 -7.91
C GLY A 65 13.20 -2.66 -7.73
N ASP A 66 13.95 -1.82 -8.44
CA ASP A 66 13.84 -0.37 -8.39
C ASP A 66 12.57 0.18 -9.07
N PHE A 67 12.51 1.51 -9.19
CA PHE A 67 11.38 2.23 -9.78
C PHE A 67 11.80 3.12 -10.97
N LEU A 68 12.98 2.84 -11.54
CA LEU A 68 13.47 3.40 -12.79
C LEU A 68 13.00 2.49 -13.93
N TYR A 69 11.97 2.88 -14.64
CA TYR A 69 11.33 2.05 -15.67
C TYR A 69 11.84 2.36 -17.07
N THR A 70 11.96 1.31 -17.87
CA THR A 70 12.18 1.43 -19.32
C THR A 70 10.92 1.94 -20.01
N ASP A 71 11.05 2.40 -21.25
CA ASP A 71 9.89 2.83 -22.04
C ASP A 71 8.82 1.73 -22.16
N TYR A 72 9.23 0.47 -22.31
CA TYR A 72 8.30 -0.66 -22.37
C TYR A 72 7.55 -0.88 -21.05
N GLU A 73 8.24 -0.83 -19.93
CA GLU A 73 7.65 -0.97 -18.59
C GLU A 73 6.70 0.19 -18.30
N PHE A 74 7.05 1.41 -18.71
CA PHE A 74 6.20 2.56 -18.58
C PHE A 74 4.91 2.45 -19.43
N GLN A 75 5.03 1.98 -20.69
CA GLN A 75 3.84 1.75 -21.52
C GLN A 75 2.92 0.66 -20.94
N ILE A 76 3.48 -0.37 -20.30
CA ILE A 76 2.71 -1.38 -19.57
C ILE A 76 1.95 -0.72 -18.42
N LEU A 77 2.63 0.07 -17.57
CA LEU A 77 2.00 0.79 -16.46
C LEU A 77 0.84 1.68 -16.94
N LYS A 78 1.08 2.46 -17.99
CA LYS A 78 0.05 3.36 -18.55
C LYS A 78 -1.18 2.57 -19.03
N ARG A 79 -0.97 1.44 -19.71
CA ARG A 79 -2.07 0.58 -20.14
C ARG A 79 -2.81 -0.06 -18.97
N GLU A 80 -2.09 -0.49 -17.92
CA GLU A 80 -2.69 -1.04 -16.69
C GLU A 80 -3.56 0.00 -15.98
N VAL A 81 -3.11 1.26 -15.86
CA VAL A 81 -3.94 2.35 -15.29
C VAL A 81 -5.28 2.45 -16.03
N ALA A 82 -5.25 2.48 -17.38
CA ALA A 82 -6.48 2.54 -18.18
C ALA A 82 -7.38 1.33 -17.94
N LEU A 83 -6.82 0.12 -17.91
CA LEU A 83 -7.57 -1.13 -17.70
C LEU A 83 -8.28 -1.14 -16.34
N PHE A 84 -7.59 -0.77 -15.27
CA PHE A 84 -8.18 -0.76 -13.94
C PHE A 84 -9.17 0.39 -13.72
N ARG A 85 -8.97 1.53 -14.38
CA ARG A 85 -9.98 2.60 -14.45
C ARG A 85 -11.26 2.11 -15.13
N GLU A 86 -11.15 1.47 -16.29
CA GLU A 86 -12.28 0.89 -17.03
C GLU A 86 -13.00 -0.19 -16.21
N ALA A 87 -12.26 -0.94 -15.39
CA ALA A 87 -12.80 -1.95 -14.49
C ALA A 87 -13.44 -1.39 -13.20
N GLY A 88 -13.31 -0.09 -12.93
CA GLY A 88 -13.94 0.56 -11.78
C GLY A 88 -13.13 0.52 -10.49
N ALA A 89 -11.81 0.44 -10.56
CA ALA A 89 -10.95 0.56 -9.38
C ALA A 89 -11.15 1.94 -8.70
N GLU A 90 -11.11 1.97 -7.35
CA GLU A 90 -11.19 3.23 -6.58
C GLU A 90 -9.96 4.10 -6.79
N GLY A 91 -8.82 3.46 -6.98
CA GLY A 91 -7.57 4.16 -7.18
C GLY A 91 -6.44 3.26 -7.66
N VAL A 92 -5.31 3.88 -7.95
CA VAL A 92 -4.07 3.22 -8.33
C VAL A 92 -2.93 3.61 -7.39
N VAL A 93 -1.99 2.68 -7.20
CA VAL A 93 -0.80 2.84 -6.36
C VAL A 93 0.41 2.75 -7.27
N ILE A 94 1.06 3.86 -7.53
CA ILE A 94 2.08 4.04 -8.57
C ILE A 94 3.29 4.81 -8.05
N GLY A 95 4.39 4.83 -8.81
CA GLY A 95 5.57 5.64 -8.51
C GLY A 95 6.70 5.34 -9.47
N CYS A 96 7.25 6.39 -10.08
CA CYS A 96 8.38 6.32 -11.01
C CYS A 96 9.49 7.26 -10.52
N LEU A 97 10.73 6.79 -10.56
CA LEU A 97 11.90 7.58 -10.20
C LEU A 97 12.87 7.71 -11.38
N ASP A 98 13.61 8.79 -11.38
CA ASP A 98 14.78 8.99 -12.25
C ASP A 98 16.00 8.25 -11.70
N ALA A 99 17.03 8.12 -12.50
CA ALA A 99 18.27 7.42 -12.13
C ALA A 99 19.02 8.06 -10.95
N ASP A 100 18.80 9.34 -10.68
CA ASP A 100 19.34 10.06 -9.54
C ASP A 100 18.44 9.99 -8.28
N GLY A 101 17.31 9.28 -8.37
CA GLY A 101 16.35 9.12 -7.29
C GLY A 101 15.34 10.26 -7.15
N ALA A 102 15.29 11.20 -8.09
CA ALA A 102 14.22 12.18 -8.13
C ALA A 102 12.88 11.55 -8.58
N LEU A 103 11.75 12.16 -8.22
CA LEU A 103 10.44 11.75 -8.73
C LEU A 103 10.37 12.06 -10.23
N HIS A 104 10.11 11.05 -11.07
CA HIS A 104 10.02 11.23 -12.52
C HIS A 104 8.72 11.96 -12.90
N MET A 105 8.76 13.30 -12.89
CA MET A 105 7.58 14.16 -12.99
C MET A 105 6.77 13.97 -14.27
N GLU A 106 7.42 13.70 -15.41
CA GLU A 106 6.73 13.52 -16.68
C GLU A 106 5.93 12.22 -16.69
N GLN A 107 6.56 11.08 -16.33
CA GLN A 107 5.86 9.80 -16.24
C GLN A 107 4.73 9.85 -15.20
N MET A 108 4.96 10.47 -14.06
CA MET A 108 3.91 10.61 -13.03
C MET A 108 2.73 11.46 -13.53
N ARG A 109 2.95 12.57 -14.23
CA ARG A 109 1.86 13.36 -14.84
C ARG A 109 1.05 12.55 -15.84
N GLU A 110 1.71 11.76 -16.70
CA GLU A 110 1.03 10.91 -17.67
C GLU A 110 0.18 9.84 -17.01
N LEU A 111 0.70 9.15 -15.99
CA LEU A 111 -0.05 8.12 -15.25
C LEU A 111 -1.24 8.72 -14.49
N ILE A 112 -1.07 9.89 -13.88
CA ILE A 112 -2.14 10.60 -13.18
C ILE A 112 -3.22 11.07 -14.16
N ALA A 113 -2.82 11.59 -15.32
CA ALA A 113 -3.78 11.97 -16.37
C ALA A 113 -4.57 10.75 -16.87
N GLU A 114 -3.93 9.59 -17.04
CA GLU A 114 -4.59 8.34 -17.40
C GLU A 114 -5.52 7.82 -16.30
N ALA A 115 -5.16 8.04 -15.02
CA ALA A 115 -6.00 7.65 -13.88
C ALA A 115 -7.34 8.42 -13.83
N GLY A 116 -7.41 9.64 -14.37
CA GLY A 116 -8.64 10.44 -14.39
C GLY A 116 -9.14 10.75 -12.97
N ASP A 117 -10.36 10.33 -12.64
CA ASP A 117 -10.98 10.57 -11.33
C ASP A 117 -10.57 9.56 -10.24
N MET A 118 -9.80 8.52 -10.60
CA MET A 118 -9.28 7.57 -9.60
C MET A 118 -8.37 8.27 -8.59
N LYS A 119 -8.37 7.79 -7.36
CA LYS A 119 -7.41 8.22 -6.35
C LYS A 119 -6.00 7.69 -6.67
N VAL A 120 -4.99 8.50 -6.41
CA VAL A 120 -3.60 8.14 -6.66
C VAL A 120 -2.81 8.08 -5.36
N THR A 121 -2.19 6.92 -5.12
CA THR A 121 -1.22 6.74 -4.04
C THR A 121 0.19 6.65 -4.63
N LEU A 122 1.13 7.45 -4.13
CA LEU A 122 2.55 7.22 -4.36
C LEU A 122 3.02 6.12 -3.41
N HIS A 123 3.48 5.01 -3.98
CA HIS A 123 3.94 3.87 -3.20
C HIS A 123 5.36 4.08 -2.64
N ARG A 124 5.95 3.03 -2.10
CA ARG A 124 7.27 3.05 -1.46
C ARG A 124 8.47 3.39 -2.36
N ALA A 125 8.27 3.79 -3.63
CA ALA A 125 9.26 4.54 -4.38
C ALA A 125 9.71 5.79 -3.60
N PHE A 126 8.78 6.39 -2.83
CA PHE A 126 9.08 7.47 -1.90
C PHE A 126 10.16 7.10 -0.86
N ASP A 127 10.21 5.84 -0.43
CA ASP A 127 11.19 5.42 0.57
C ASP A 127 12.63 5.29 0.04
N VAL A 128 12.81 5.33 -1.27
CA VAL A 128 14.12 5.26 -1.94
C VAL A 128 14.41 6.49 -2.81
N CYS A 129 13.59 7.53 -2.73
CA CYS A 129 13.89 8.81 -3.38
C CYS A 129 15.06 9.52 -2.68
N ALA A 130 15.75 10.37 -3.43
CA ALA A 130 16.93 11.08 -2.94
C ALA A 130 16.60 12.17 -1.90
N ASP A 131 15.50 12.91 -2.12
CA ASP A 131 15.02 13.97 -1.23
C ASP A 131 13.53 13.77 -0.91
N PRO A 132 13.19 13.28 0.29
CA PRO A 132 11.81 13.03 0.67
C PRO A 132 10.98 14.31 0.85
N ILE A 133 11.59 15.43 1.26
CA ILE A 133 10.87 16.69 1.47
C ILE A 133 10.48 17.30 0.12
N GLU A 134 11.40 17.31 -0.82
CA GLU A 134 11.13 17.80 -2.18
C GLU A 134 10.14 16.85 -2.90
N THR A 135 10.33 15.54 -2.80
CA THR A 135 9.39 14.54 -3.37
C THR A 135 7.98 14.72 -2.79
N TYR A 136 7.85 15.04 -1.50
CA TYR A 136 6.56 15.30 -0.87
C TYR A 136 5.86 16.53 -1.47
N ARG A 137 6.60 17.63 -1.69
CA ARG A 137 6.07 18.85 -2.32
C ARG A 137 5.63 18.59 -3.77
N LEU A 138 6.49 17.93 -4.54
CA LEU A 138 6.19 17.56 -5.93
C LEU A 138 4.96 16.63 -6.03
N ALA A 139 4.78 15.72 -5.07
CA ALA A 139 3.59 14.89 -4.99
C ALA A 139 2.31 15.73 -4.74
N GLY A 140 2.40 16.78 -3.91
CA GLY A 140 1.32 17.75 -3.72
C GLY A 140 1.00 18.52 -5.00
N GLU A 141 2.00 19.01 -5.73
CA GLU A 141 1.84 19.69 -7.03
C GLU A 141 1.17 18.81 -8.09
N LEU A 142 1.42 17.50 -8.04
CA LEU A 142 0.80 16.51 -8.91
C LEU A 142 -0.64 16.14 -8.51
N GLY A 143 -1.11 16.59 -7.35
CA GLY A 143 -2.42 16.23 -6.82
C GLY A 143 -2.52 14.79 -6.32
N ILE A 144 -1.41 14.18 -5.94
CA ILE A 144 -1.39 12.84 -5.34
C ILE A 144 -2.15 12.87 -4.02
N ASP A 145 -3.05 11.91 -3.81
CA ASP A 145 -3.95 11.82 -2.66
C ASP A 145 -3.24 11.29 -1.39
N THR A 146 -2.37 10.31 -1.57
CA THR A 146 -1.75 9.58 -0.46
C THR A 146 -0.30 9.23 -0.79
N ILE A 147 0.59 9.25 0.21
CA ILE A 147 1.93 8.68 0.12
C ILE A 147 2.04 7.53 1.12
N LEU A 148 2.32 6.33 0.62
CA LEU A 148 2.66 5.16 1.42
C LEU A 148 4.16 5.15 1.69
N THR A 149 4.55 5.26 2.96
CA THR A 149 5.97 5.37 3.31
C THR A 149 6.29 4.73 4.67
N SER A 150 7.51 4.25 4.80
CA SER A 150 8.14 3.85 6.08
C SER A 150 9.02 4.94 6.69
N GLY A 151 9.01 6.16 6.12
CA GLY A 151 9.93 7.23 6.52
C GLY A 151 11.38 6.93 6.11
N GLN A 152 11.58 6.35 4.91
CA GLN A 152 12.88 5.96 4.35
C GLN A 152 13.68 5.00 5.26
N LYS A 153 12.99 4.17 6.03
CA LYS A 153 13.60 3.15 6.88
C LYS A 153 13.05 1.77 6.55
N ARG A 154 13.70 0.74 7.10
CA ARG A 154 13.26 -0.64 6.93
C ARG A 154 11.82 -0.83 7.43
N GLU A 155 11.47 -0.19 8.54
CA GLU A 155 10.17 -0.26 9.21
C GLU A 155 9.72 1.15 9.60
N CYS A 156 8.41 1.43 9.55
CA CYS A 156 7.85 2.75 9.80
C CYS A 156 8.13 3.27 11.23
N LEU A 157 8.23 2.38 12.22
CA LEU A 157 8.57 2.79 13.58
C LEU A 157 9.96 3.44 13.65
N MET A 158 10.92 2.92 12.89
CA MET A 158 12.26 3.52 12.77
C MET A 158 12.24 4.84 11.99
N GLY A 159 11.29 4.99 11.07
CA GLY A 159 11.09 6.20 10.25
C GLY A 159 10.18 7.25 10.87
N MET A 160 9.71 7.04 12.08
CA MET A 160 8.78 7.96 12.77
C MET A 160 9.24 9.43 12.77
N PRO A 161 10.52 9.79 12.92
CA PRO A 161 10.94 11.19 12.84
C PRO A 161 10.57 11.87 11.51
N LEU A 162 10.86 11.24 10.37
CA LEU A 162 10.49 11.77 9.06
C LEU A 162 8.97 11.76 8.86
N LEU A 163 8.30 10.70 9.30
CA LEU A 163 6.84 10.60 9.23
C LEU A 163 6.14 11.73 10.01
N LYS A 164 6.67 12.12 11.18
CA LYS A 164 6.19 13.30 11.94
C LYS A 164 6.39 14.61 11.19
N GLU A 165 7.55 14.79 10.58
CA GLU A 165 7.87 15.99 9.80
C GLU A 165 6.90 16.14 8.61
N LEU A 166 6.73 15.08 7.82
CA LEU A 166 5.81 15.04 6.68
C LEU A 166 4.35 15.27 7.11
N CYS A 167 3.93 14.66 8.22
CA CYS A 167 2.60 14.87 8.78
C CYS A 167 2.38 16.33 9.23
N GLY A 168 3.42 17.00 9.72
CA GLY A 168 3.40 18.45 10.00
C GLY A 168 3.13 19.29 8.76
N MET A 169 3.73 18.93 7.63
CA MET A 169 3.53 19.57 6.33
C MET A 169 2.15 19.29 5.72
N GLN A 170 1.51 18.18 6.06
CA GLN A 170 0.15 17.81 5.58
C GLN A 170 -0.92 18.84 5.93
N LYS A 171 -0.67 19.74 6.88
CA LYS A 171 -1.60 20.83 7.26
C LYS A 171 -1.74 21.91 6.18
N GLU A 172 -0.85 21.95 5.22
CA GLU A 172 -0.94 22.83 4.05
C GLU A 172 -2.00 22.29 3.06
N ALA A 173 -2.76 23.20 2.44
CA ALA A 173 -3.80 22.79 1.51
C ALA A 173 -3.22 22.08 0.27
N GLY A 174 -3.82 20.98 -0.13
CA GLY A 174 -3.41 20.23 -1.33
C GLY A 174 -2.29 19.22 -1.10
N MET A 175 -1.76 19.12 0.11
CA MET A 175 -0.69 18.16 0.40
C MET A 175 -1.22 16.73 0.57
N PRO A 176 -0.45 15.70 0.11
CA PRO A 176 -0.84 14.30 0.22
C PRO A 176 -0.99 13.85 1.68
N ARG A 177 -1.92 12.92 1.90
CA ARG A 177 -2.02 12.23 3.18
C ARG A 177 -0.84 11.27 3.35
N ILE A 178 -0.22 11.28 4.54
CA ILE A 178 0.79 10.30 4.90
C ILE A 178 0.11 9.02 5.40
N MET A 179 0.49 7.89 4.82
CA MET A 179 0.07 6.56 5.23
C MET A 179 1.31 5.76 5.68
N ALA A 180 1.36 5.43 6.97
CA ALA A 180 2.47 4.66 7.51
C ALA A 180 2.39 3.20 7.05
N GLY A 181 3.50 2.68 6.50
CA GLY A 181 3.60 1.30 6.04
C GLY A 181 4.97 0.70 6.34
N ALA A 182 5.08 -0.61 6.13
CA ALA A 182 6.20 -1.48 6.52
C ALA A 182 6.31 -1.72 8.02
N GLY A 183 6.06 -2.96 8.42
CA GLY A 183 6.12 -3.38 9.82
C GLY A 183 4.97 -2.88 10.69
N VAL A 184 3.85 -2.47 10.09
CA VAL A 184 2.67 -2.02 10.84
C VAL A 184 2.00 -3.22 11.50
N THR A 185 1.84 -3.11 12.84
CA THR A 185 1.12 -4.04 13.72
C THR A 185 0.18 -3.25 14.62
N PRO A 186 -0.77 -3.88 15.34
CA PRO A 186 -1.60 -3.19 16.33
C PRO A 186 -0.80 -2.37 17.34
N ASP A 187 0.33 -2.91 17.83
CA ASP A 187 1.20 -2.21 18.78
C ASP A 187 1.94 -1.01 18.16
N VAL A 188 2.35 -1.14 16.89
CA VAL A 188 2.95 -0.01 16.15
C VAL A 188 1.91 1.09 15.94
N ILE A 189 0.67 0.74 15.57
CA ILE A 189 -0.43 1.71 15.43
C ILE A 189 -0.64 2.47 16.75
N ARG A 190 -0.67 1.76 17.90
CA ARG A 190 -0.83 2.40 19.22
C ARG A 190 0.26 3.43 19.47
N GLN A 191 1.54 3.08 19.22
CA GLN A 191 2.66 4.00 19.37
C GLN A 191 2.55 5.23 18.46
N PHE A 192 2.09 5.05 17.22
CA PHE A 192 1.87 6.16 16.29
C PHE A 192 0.71 7.07 16.75
N CYS A 193 -0.39 6.50 17.21
CA CYS A 193 -1.53 7.25 17.75
C CYS A 193 -1.14 8.10 18.96
N GLU A 194 -0.26 7.60 19.83
CA GLU A 194 0.23 8.34 21.00
C GLU A 194 1.23 9.45 20.66
N GLN A 195 1.95 9.33 19.56
CA GLN A 195 3.11 10.16 19.28
C GLN A 195 2.99 11.03 18.01
N THR A 196 1.96 10.83 17.19
CA THR A 196 1.83 11.49 15.87
C THR A 196 0.38 11.82 15.57
N ASP A 197 0.15 12.70 14.57
CA ASP A 197 -1.16 12.98 14.01
C ASP A 197 -1.49 12.11 12.77
N ILE A 198 -0.74 11.00 12.55
CA ILE A 198 -0.96 10.09 11.42
C ILE A 198 -2.25 9.32 11.62
N THR A 199 -3.10 9.33 10.58
CA THR A 199 -4.44 8.72 10.60
C THR A 199 -4.61 7.61 9.57
N SER A 200 -3.56 7.25 8.84
CA SER A 200 -3.63 6.22 7.80
C SER A 200 -2.52 5.20 7.97
N TYR A 201 -2.89 3.94 7.93
CA TYR A 201 -2.00 2.81 8.19
C TYR A 201 -2.21 1.71 7.15
N HIS A 202 -1.11 1.13 6.70
CA HIS A 202 -1.07 0.06 5.71
C HIS A 202 -0.40 -1.18 6.29
N LEU A 203 -1.07 -2.31 6.23
CA LEU A 203 -0.55 -3.57 6.76
C LEU A 203 -0.97 -4.77 5.89
N SER A 204 -0.17 -5.84 5.93
CA SER A 204 -0.54 -7.13 5.31
C SER A 204 -1.25 -8.07 6.28
N ALA A 205 -1.03 -7.90 7.58
CA ALA A 205 -1.55 -8.79 8.63
C ALA A 205 -1.40 -10.29 8.28
N LYS A 206 -0.28 -10.64 7.59
CA LYS A 206 -0.10 -11.96 7.00
C LYS A 206 0.18 -13.04 8.04
N LYS A 207 -0.41 -14.20 7.80
CA LYS A 207 -0.03 -15.48 8.43
C LYS A 207 0.42 -16.48 7.37
N VAL A 208 1.16 -17.48 7.80
CA VAL A 208 1.57 -18.61 6.96
C VAL A 208 0.65 -19.77 7.22
N LEU A 209 0.09 -20.33 6.15
CA LEU A 209 -0.67 -21.58 6.16
C LEU A 209 0.15 -22.66 5.49
N ASP A 210 0.06 -23.86 6.01
CA ASP A 210 0.58 -25.04 5.35
C ASP A 210 -0.31 -25.40 4.14
N SER A 211 0.30 -25.76 3.02
CA SER A 211 -0.42 -26.17 1.83
C SER A 211 -1.33 -27.38 2.09
N GLY A 212 -2.51 -27.38 1.51
CA GLY A 212 -3.41 -28.54 1.50
C GLY A 212 -2.97 -29.69 0.58
N MET A 213 -1.84 -29.54 -0.14
CA MET A 213 -1.32 -30.63 -0.98
C MET A 213 -0.83 -31.81 -0.13
N LEU A 214 -1.36 -33.01 -0.41
CA LEU A 214 -0.95 -34.25 0.27
C LEU A 214 0.37 -34.78 -0.28
N TYR A 215 0.55 -34.73 -1.61
CA TYR A 215 1.82 -35.08 -2.24
C TYR A 215 2.74 -33.85 -2.24
N ARG A 216 3.96 -34.05 -1.72
CA ARG A 216 5.00 -32.99 -1.69
C ARG A 216 6.26 -33.52 -2.37
N LYS A 217 6.81 -32.73 -3.28
CA LYS A 217 8.10 -32.98 -3.92
C LYS A 217 9.11 -32.05 -3.28
N GLU A 218 9.99 -32.63 -2.48
CA GLU A 218 11.13 -31.90 -1.90
C GLU A 218 12.20 -31.70 -2.98
N ASP A 219 13.12 -30.77 -2.78
CA ASP A 219 14.27 -30.48 -3.65
C ASP A 219 13.93 -29.98 -5.07
N VAL A 220 12.72 -29.47 -5.31
CA VAL A 220 12.33 -28.89 -6.60
C VAL A 220 11.77 -27.48 -6.41
N PRO A 221 12.63 -26.47 -6.19
CA PRO A 221 12.17 -25.08 -6.04
C PRO A 221 11.67 -24.52 -7.37
N MET A 222 10.51 -23.83 -7.35
CA MET A 222 9.95 -23.15 -8.53
C MET A 222 10.44 -21.70 -8.64
N GLY A 223 10.86 -21.10 -7.53
CA GLY A 223 11.28 -19.72 -7.45
C GLY A 223 12.61 -19.51 -6.73
N LEU A 224 12.66 -18.52 -5.85
CA LEU A 224 13.84 -18.25 -5.04
C LEU A 224 14.07 -19.38 -4.04
N PRO A 225 15.31 -19.88 -3.87
CA PRO A 225 15.61 -21.04 -3.02
C PRO A 225 15.24 -20.88 -1.54
N VAL A 226 14.99 -19.63 -1.10
CA VAL A 226 14.59 -19.31 0.28
C VAL A 226 13.07 -19.39 0.49
N MET A 227 12.30 -19.66 -0.58
CA MET A 227 10.85 -19.76 -0.52
C MET A 227 10.45 -21.24 -0.45
N ASP A 228 9.57 -21.55 0.48
CA ASP A 228 8.95 -22.85 0.60
C ASP A 228 7.68 -22.92 -0.28
N GLU A 229 7.63 -23.85 -1.19
CA GLU A 229 6.52 -24.06 -2.14
C GLU A 229 5.21 -24.49 -1.45
N TYR A 230 5.27 -24.93 -0.20
CA TYR A 230 4.12 -25.40 0.57
C TYR A 230 3.66 -24.40 1.63
N SER A 231 4.28 -23.24 1.70
CA SER A 231 3.88 -22.14 2.58
C SER A 231 3.01 -21.13 1.84
N ILE A 232 1.74 -21.05 2.23
CA ILE A 232 0.76 -20.13 1.63
C ILE A 232 0.58 -18.90 2.55
N PHE A 233 0.83 -17.71 2.04
CA PHE A 233 0.56 -16.48 2.78
C PHE A 233 -0.91 -16.10 2.66
N MET A 234 -1.52 -15.70 3.77
CA MET A 234 -2.89 -15.21 3.82
C MET A 234 -3.03 -14.14 4.91
N THR A 235 -3.93 -13.19 4.71
CA THR A 235 -4.27 -12.20 5.74
C THR A 235 -4.97 -12.86 6.93
N ASP A 236 -4.58 -12.49 8.16
CA ASP A 236 -5.25 -12.89 9.39
C ASP A 236 -6.28 -11.84 9.81
N SER A 237 -7.56 -12.19 9.74
CA SER A 237 -8.66 -11.28 10.13
C SER A 237 -8.60 -10.85 11.59
N SER A 238 -8.02 -11.65 12.48
CA SER A 238 -7.89 -11.30 13.90
C SER A 238 -6.88 -10.18 14.13
N VAL A 239 -5.76 -10.18 13.39
CA VAL A 239 -4.76 -9.11 13.44
C VAL A 239 -5.33 -7.80 12.87
N VAL A 240 -6.10 -7.88 11.78
CA VAL A 240 -6.80 -6.72 11.22
C VAL A 240 -7.82 -6.16 12.21
N ALA A 241 -8.60 -7.03 12.86
CA ALA A 241 -9.60 -6.62 13.85
C ALA A 241 -8.95 -5.96 15.09
N GLU A 242 -7.81 -6.46 15.53
CA GLU A 242 -7.06 -5.87 16.63
C GLU A 242 -6.50 -4.49 16.24
N ALA A 243 -5.94 -4.36 15.04
CA ALA A 243 -5.48 -3.07 14.51
C ALA A 243 -6.64 -2.05 14.41
N LYS A 244 -7.80 -2.48 13.91
CA LYS A 244 -9.01 -1.65 13.84
C LYS A 244 -9.50 -1.23 15.21
N LYS A 245 -9.48 -2.13 16.18
CA LYS A 245 -9.88 -1.85 17.57
C LYS A 245 -9.01 -0.75 18.19
N VAL A 246 -7.68 -0.83 18.04
CA VAL A 246 -6.75 0.22 18.53
C VAL A 246 -7.11 1.60 17.97
N LEU A 247 -7.41 1.68 16.65
CA LEU A 247 -7.81 2.95 16.03
C LEU A 247 -9.14 3.48 16.59
N LEU A 248 -10.12 2.60 16.82
CA LEU A 248 -11.42 3.00 17.37
C LEU A 248 -11.32 3.45 18.85
N GLU A 249 -10.51 2.78 19.65
CA GLU A 249 -10.23 3.16 21.03
C GLU A 249 -9.61 4.56 21.11
N HIS A 250 -8.58 4.81 20.28
CA HIS A 250 -7.94 6.13 20.25
C HIS A 250 -8.89 7.25 19.78
N MET A 251 -9.79 6.94 18.83
CA MET A 251 -10.84 7.89 18.43
C MET A 251 -11.78 8.24 19.57
N ALA A 252 -12.18 7.25 20.37
CA ALA A 252 -13.07 7.46 21.51
C ALA A 252 -12.41 8.31 22.60
N ASP A 253 -11.15 8.05 22.91
CA ASP A 253 -10.38 8.81 23.92
C ASP A 253 -10.18 10.28 23.51
N SER A 254 -9.94 10.52 22.22
CA SER A 254 -9.82 11.89 21.68
C SER A 254 -11.11 12.69 21.80
N LEU A 255 -12.27 12.03 21.70
CA LEU A 255 -13.60 12.65 21.87
C LEU A 255 -13.92 13.02 23.31
N CYS A 256 -13.38 12.27 24.28
CA CYS A 256 -13.60 12.53 25.71
C CYS A 256 -12.68 13.63 26.27
N SER A 257 -11.69 14.06 25.48
CA SER A 257 -10.65 15.02 25.88
C SER A 257 -10.91 16.46 25.35
N GLU A 258 -11.89 16.63 24.45
CA GLU A 258 -12.43 17.93 23.98
C GLU A 258 -13.66 18.34 24.81
#